data_8d8ecde07357ddec816385ee2d4655fe
#
_entry.id   8d8ecde07357ddec816385ee2d4655fe
#
_cell.length_a   1.000
_cell.length_b   1.000
_cell.length_c   1.000
_cell.angle_alpha   90.00
_cell.angle_beta   90.00
_cell.angle_gamma   90.00
#
_symmetry.space_group_name_H-M   'P 1'
#
loop_
_entity.id
_entity.type
_entity.pdbx_description
1 polymer ?
#
loop_
_entity_poly.entity_id
_entity_poly.type
_entity_poly.pdbx_seq_one_letter_code
_entity_poly.pdbx_strand_id
1 'polypeptide(L)'
;NLLYHDTRLSADNTVSCASCHGLDTGGVDNKQYSEGVGDQLGGVNAPTVYNAAYNFVQFWDGRAGTLAEQAAGPPLNPVEMACESFDQIISKLAEDKNFVVAFNEVYPDGLNEKNITNAIQEFEKTLLTPNSRFDRYLKGQKDAITADEIAGYDLFKKYDCATCHVGEILGGQSYELIGVQHDYFADRQAEMTEEDNGRFKQTKAERDRHRFKVPGLRNIELTAPYFHDGSMATMDDAVRAMAKYQLGIDLPQPEVDKIVAFLRTLTGEYKGKLLTNKNMI
;
A
#
# COMPACT_ATOMS: atom_id res chain seq x y z
N ASN A 1 6.46 10.76 13.38
CA ASN A 1 7.59 9.83 13.15
C ASN A 1 7.79 8.89 14.35
N LEU A 2 7.93 9.42 15.61
CA LEU A 2 8.20 8.55 16.77
C LEU A 2 7.17 7.43 16.91
N LEU A 3 5.88 7.74 16.91
CA LEU A 3 4.81 6.74 17.03
C LEU A 3 4.83 5.68 15.93
N TYR A 4 5.16 6.04 14.70
CA TYR A 4 5.23 5.11 13.58
C TYR A 4 6.27 3.98 13.79
N HIS A 5 7.33 4.26 14.55
CA HIS A 5 8.38 3.30 14.92
C HIS A 5 8.24 2.75 16.35
N ASP A 6 7.17 3.12 17.06
CA ASP A 6 7.01 2.82 18.47
C ASP A 6 6.34 1.46 18.68
N THR A 7 7.09 0.50 19.18
CA THR A 7 6.58 -0.85 19.46
C THR A 7 5.61 -0.89 20.64
N ARG A 8 5.53 0.16 21.47
CA ARG A 8 4.54 0.28 22.55
C ARG A 8 3.10 0.33 22.04
N LEU A 9 2.92 0.53 20.72
CA LEU A 9 1.61 0.43 20.06
C LEU A 9 1.14 -1.01 19.88
N SER A 10 1.96 -2.04 20.14
CA SER A 10 1.58 -3.46 20.13
C SER A 10 1.50 -4.05 21.53
N ALA A 11 0.71 -5.11 21.71
CA ALA A 11 0.41 -5.69 23.02
C ALA A 11 1.66 -6.08 23.81
N ASP A 12 2.63 -6.69 23.15
CA ASP A 12 3.87 -7.21 23.73
C ASP A 12 5.11 -6.33 23.49
N ASN A 13 4.93 -5.15 22.89
CA ASN A 13 5.99 -4.21 22.51
C ASN A 13 7.01 -4.76 21.49
N THR A 14 6.58 -5.65 20.58
CA THR A 14 7.47 -6.22 19.55
C THR A 14 7.24 -5.62 18.18
N VAL A 15 6.02 -5.18 17.86
CA VAL A 15 5.58 -4.73 16.53
C VAL A 15 5.29 -3.24 16.52
N SER A 16 5.69 -2.55 15.47
CA SER A 16 5.34 -1.16 15.15
C SER A 16 4.80 -1.06 13.72
N CYS A 17 4.28 0.10 13.30
CA CYS A 17 3.90 0.31 11.89
C CYS A 17 5.08 0.03 10.94
N ALA A 18 6.28 0.46 11.33
CA ALA A 18 7.49 0.25 10.55
C ALA A 18 7.90 -1.23 10.41
N SER A 19 7.37 -2.14 11.25
CA SER A 19 7.66 -3.58 11.14
C SER A 19 7.12 -4.18 9.85
N CYS A 20 5.90 -3.77 9.44
CA CYS A 20 5.24 -4.22 8.21
C CYS A 20 5.35 -3.20 7.07
N HIS A 21 5.61 -1.93 7.39
CA HIS A 21 5.69 -0.83 6.42
C HIS A 21 7.04 -0.10 6.52
N GLY A 22 8.14 -0.86 6.35
CA GLY A 22 9.51 -0.34 6.48
C GLY A 22 9.81 0.77 5.47
N LEU A 23 10.30 1.92 5.93
CA LEU A 23 10.60 3.04 5.05
C LEU A 23 11.81 2.80 4.14
N ASP A 24 12.68 1.88 4.51
CA ASP A 24 13.85 1.46 3.75
C ASP A 24 13.62 0.19 2.91
N THR A 25 12.38 -0.31 2.91
CA THR A 25 11.94 -1.48 2.14
C THR A 25 10.80 -1.16 1.16
N GLY A 26 10.69 0.10 0.71
CA GLY A 26 9.62 0.51 -0.20
C GLY A 26 8.27 0.80 0.48
N GLY A 27 8.24 0.89 1.82
CA GLY A 27 7.01 1.10 2.60
C GLY A 27 6.20 -0.16 2.82
N VAL A 28 6.81 -1.33 2.66
CA VAL A 28 6.24 -2.69 2.80
C VAL A 28 7.24 -3.60 3.51
N ASP A 29 6.89 -4.85 3.83
CA ASP A 29 7.80 -5.87 4.36
C ASP A 29 8.26 -6.90 3.32
N ASN A 30 7.71 -6.85 2.10
CA ASN A 30 7.97 -7.79 1.01
C ASN A 30 7.58 -9.24 1.31
N LYS A 31 6.67 -9.46 2.24
CA LYS A 31 6.06 -10.76 2.53
C LYS A 31 4.71 -10.88 1.84
N GLN A 32 4.28 -12.10 1.58
CA GLN A 32 2.92 -12.35 1.11
C GLN A 32 1.90 -11.86 2.14
N TYR A 33 2.13 -12.23 3.40
CA TYR A 33 1.37 -11.77 4.56
C TYR A 33 2.34 -11.35 5.66
N SER A 34 2.06 -10.21 6.28
CA SER A 34 2.88 -9.69 7.38
C SER A 34 2.72 -10.54 8.64
N GLU A 35 3.77 -10.62 9.44
CA GLU A 35 3.79 -11.26 10.75
C GLU A 35 3.53 -10.22 11.84
N GLY A 36 2.50 -10.44 12.65
CA GLY A 36 2.17 -9.62 13.81
C GLY A 36 2.63 -10.22 15.12
N VAL A 37 2.05 -9.76 16.22
CA VAL A 37 2.31 -10.24 17.58
C VAL A 37 2.08 -11.76 17.67
N GLY A 38 3.05 -12.47 18.26
CA GLY A 38 2.99 -13.93 18.43
C GLY A 38 3.06 -14.70 17.10
N ASP A 39 3.73 -14.15 16.10
CA ASP A 39 3.92 -14.73 14.77
C ASP A 39 2.58 -15.01 14.03
N GLN A 40 1.53 -14.29 14.38
CA GLN A 40 0.25 -14.36 13.69
C GLN A 40 0.38 -13.75 12.29
N LEU A 41 -0.22 -14.39 11.29
CA LEU A 41 -0.20 -13.88 9.92
C LEU A 41 -1.39 -12.98 9.62
N GLY A 42 -1.13 -11.86 8.97
CA GLY A 42 -2.16 -11.00 8.41
C GLY A 42 -2.95 -11.69 7.29
N GLY A 43 -4.11 -11.16 6.95
CA GLY A 43 -4.98 -11.73 5.91
C GLY A 43 -4.77 -11.15 4.51
N VAL A 44 -3.99 -10.08 4.36
CA VAL A 44 -3.72 -9.40 3.08
C VAL A 44 -2.26 -8.97 2.98
N ASN A 45 -1.79 -8.79 1.76
CA ASN A 45 -0.49 -8.19 1.47
C ASN A 45 -0.47 -6.73 1.95
N ALA A 46 0.60 -6.33 2.65
CA ALA A 46 0.77 -4.98 3.17
C ALA A 46 0.98 -3.97 2.03
N PRO A 47 0.05 -3.01 1.82
CA PRO A 47 0.25 -1.97 0.83
C PRO A 47 1.31 -0.96 1.29
N THR A 48 1.99 -0.34 0.33
CA THR A 48 2.97 0.70 0.69
C THR A 48 2.31 1.90 1.39
N VAL A 49 2.98 2.42 2.42
CA VAL A 49 2.62 3.68 3.08
C VAL A 49 3.07 4.91 2.29
N TYR A 50 4.01 4.75 1.36
CA TYR A 50 4.41 5.86 0.51
C TYR A 50 3.26 6.30 -0.40
N ASN A 51 3.02 7.61 -0.40
CA ASN A 51 1.94 8.26 -1.15
C ASN A 51 0.52 7.83 -0.73
N ALA A 52 0.34 7.13 0.40
CA ALA A 52 -0.97 6.70 0.89
C ALA A 52 -1.94 7.88 1.13
N ALA A 53 -1.41 9.08 1.35
CA ALA A 53 -2.20 10.31 1.49
C ALA A 53 -3.01 10.69 0.23
N TYR A 54 -2.64 10.17 -0.95
CA TYR A 54 -3.37 10.40 -2.20
C TYR A 54 -4.50 9.40 -2.45
N ASN A 55 -4.59 8.33 -1.66
CA ASN A 55 -5.71 7.40 -1.75
C ASN A 55 -7.00 8.06 -1.26
N PHE A 56 -8.11 7.86 -1.98
CA PHE A 56 -9.42 8.38 -1.58
C PHE A 56 -10.00 7.67 -0.35
N VAL A 57 -9.53 6.43 -0.07
CA VAL A 57 -9.81 5.62 1.12
C VAL A 57 -8.61 4.74 1.43
N GLN A 58 -8.54 4.18 2.64
CA GLN A 58 -7.46 3.31 3.07
C GLN A 58 -7.91 1.85 3.17
N PHE A 59 -6.94 0.92 3.24
CA PHE A 59 -7.09 -0.54 3.09
C PHE A 59 -7.51 -0.99 1.67
N TRP A 60 -7.39 -2.28 1.40
CA TRP A 60 -7.80 -2.88 0.13
C TRP A 60 -9.32 -2.80 -0.09
N ASP A 61 -10.10 -3.00 0.99
CA ASP A 61 -11.55 -2.96 1.00
C ASP A 61 -12.15 -1.55 1.23
N GLY A 62 -11.29 -0.56 1.50
CA GLY A 62 -11.67 0.83 1.70
C GLY A 62 -12.49 1.10 2.96
N ARG A 63 -12.26 0.32 4.02
CA ARG A 63 -13.03 0.45 5.28
C ARG A 63 -12.71 1.70 6.09
N ALA A 64 -11.62 2.41 5.79
CA ALA A 64 -11.28 3.67 6.44
C ALA A 64 -11.23 4.81 5.43
N GLY A 65 -11.86 5.95 5.73
CA GLY A 65 -11.93 7.13 4.87
C GLY A 65 -10.69 8.02 4.98
N THR A 66 -9.94 7.90 6.06
CA THR A 66 -8.76 8.73 6.33
C THR A 66 -7.59 7.89 6.84
N LEU A 67 -6.38 8.46 6.80
CA LEU A 67 -5.20 7.83 7.42
C LEU A 67 -5.34 7.70 8.95
N ALA A 68 -6.00 8.66 9.62
CA ALA A 68 -6.23 8.58 11.06
C ALA A 68 -7.19 7.42 11.42
N GLU A 69 -8.28 7.24 10.65
CA GLU A 69 -9.18 6.10 10.82
C GLU A 69 -8.46 4.77 10.53
N GLN A 70 -7.57 4.76 9.51
CA GLN A 70 -6.76 3.59 9.22
C GLN A 70 -5.83 3.26 10.39
N ALA A 71 -5.13 4.26 10.94
CA ALA A 71 -4.17 4.10 12.02
C ALA A 71 -4.79 3.59 13.34
N ALA A 72 -6.12 3.67 13.49
CA ALA A 72 -6.83 3.11 14.64
C ALA A 72 -7.00 1.57 14.55
N GLY A 73 -6.95 0.99 13.35
CA GLY A 73 -7.24 -0.45 13.14
C GLY A 73 -6.12 -1.39 13.58
N PRO A 74 -4.91 -1.32 12.99
CA PRO A 74 -3.81 -2.25 13.24
C PRO A 74 -3.44 -2.43 14.72
N PRO A 75 -3.41 -1.38 15.57
CA PRO A 75 -3.09 -1.54 16.99
C PRO A 75 -4.03 -2.49 17.73
N LEU A 76 -5.30 -2.54 17.33
CA LEU A 76 -6.34 -3.38 17.97
C LEU A 76 -6.58 -4.70 17.23
N ASN A 77 -5.97 -4.90 16.06
CA ASN A 77 -6.15 -6.14 15.30
C ASN A 77 -5.36 -7.28 15.96
N PRO A 78 -6.03 -8.40 16.35
CA PRO A 78 -5.39 -9.49 17.08
C PRO A 78 -4.29 -10.21 16.29
N VAL A 79 -4.31 -10.17 14.95
CA VAL A 79 -3.28 -10.79 14.11
C VAL A 79 -2.19 -9.80 13.67
N GLU A 80 -2.27 -8.52 14.10
CA GLU A 80 -1.29 -7.49 13.79
C GLU A 80 -0.57 -7.04 15.08
N MET A 81 -1.12 -6.03 15.79
CA MET A 81 -0.49 -5.44 16.99
C MET A 81 -1.17 -5.85 18.30
N ALA A 82 -2.35 -6.43 18.27
CA ALA A 82 -3.05 -7.18 19.32
C ALA A 82 -3.30 -6.45 20.66
N CYS A 83 -3.29 -5.12 20.71
CA CYS A 83 -3.71 -4.39 21.91
C CYS A 83 -5.22 -4.57 22.16
N GLU A 84 -5.61 -4.67 23.43
CA GLU A 84 -7.02 -4.80 23.82
C GLU A 84 -7.81 -3.49 23.63
N SER A 85 -7.13 -2.35 23.82
CA SER A 85 -7.73 -1.02 23.71
C SER A 85 -6.69 0.08 23.54
N PHE A 86 -7.13 1.28 23.15
CA PHE A 86 -6.29 2.47 23.17
C PHE A 86 -5.88 2.88 24.59
N ASP A 87 -6.67 2.56 25.63
CA ASP A 87 -6.28 2.82 27.02
C ASP A 87 -5.03 2.03 27.42
N GLN A 88 -4.87 0.80 26.92
CA GLN A 88 -3.64 0.03 27.11
C GLN A 88 -2.44 0.72 26.45
N ILE A 89 -2.59 1.20 25.22
CA ILE A 89 -1.55 1.94 24.48
C ILE A 89 -1.18 3.23 25.24
N ILE A 90 -2.19 4.01 25.63
CA ILE A 90 -2.02 5.27 26.34
C ILE A 90 -1.27 5.03 27.66
N SER A 91 -1.63 3.99 28.40
CA SER A 91 -0.96 3.64 29.68
C SER A 91 0.52 3.37 29.46
N LYS A 92 0.90 2.60 28.43
CA LYS A 92 2.30 2.32 28.09
C LYS A 92 3.06 3.58 27.66
N LEU A 93 2.47 4.41 26.80
CA LEU A 93 3.09 5.65 26.36
C LEU A 93 3.27 6.65 27.51
N ALA A 94 2.34 6.69 28.47
CA ALA A 94 2.35 7.60 29.64
C ALA A 94 3.47 7.30 30.65
N GLU A 95 4.08 6.11 30.60
CA GLU A 95 5.25 5.78 31.43
C GLU A 95 6.47 6.62 31.04
N ASP A 96 6.58 7.01 29.77
CA ASP A 96 7.66 7.88 29.27
C ASP A 96 7.30 9.36 29.46
N LYS A 97 7.77 9.94 30.55
CA LYS A 97 7.50 11.35 30.90
C LYS A 97 8.04 12.33 29.85
N ASN A 98 9.16 12.03 29.20
CA ASN A 98 9.73 12.89 28.17
C ASN A 98 8.86 12.86 26.91
N PHE A 99 8.38 11.69 26.53
CA PHE A 99 7.43 11.54 25.43
C PHE A 99 6.13 12.32 25.71
N VAL A 100 5.57 12.17 26.92
CA VAL A 100 4.34 12.89 27.32
C VAL A 100 4.53 14.40 27.25
N VAL A 101 5.64 14.93 27.74
CA VAL A 101 5.93 16.38 27.66
C VAL A 101 5.98 16.85 26.20
N ALA A 102 6.77 16.19 25.36
CA ALA A 102 6.90 16.54 23.96
C ALA A 102 5.57 16.36 23.18
N PHE A 103 4.78 15.34 23.53
CA PHE A 103 3.48 15.12 22.93
C PHE A 103 2.48 16.25 23.27
N ASN A 104 2.46 16.68 24.54
CA ASN A 104 1.56 17.73 25.02
C ASN A 104 1.90 19.12 24.45
N GLU A 105 3.16 19.36 24.03
CA GLU A 105 3.53 20.58 23.29
C GLU A 105 2.78 20.68 21.95
N VAL A 106 2.50 19.55 21.32
CA VAL A 106 1.79 19.47 20.02
C VAL A 106 0.27 19.29 20.22
N TYR A 107 -0.10 18.50 21.24
CA TYR A 107 -1.49 18.16 21.56
C TYR A 107 -1.80 18.55 23.02
N PRO A 108 -2.26 19.78 23.28
CA PRO A 108 -2.48 20.29 24.65
C PRO A 108 -3.52 19.50 25.47
N ASP A 109 -4.44 18.80 24.78
CA ASP A 109 -5.44 17.90 25.39
C ASP A 109 -4.88 16.49 25.67
N GLY A 110 -3.60 16.26 25.42
CA GLY A 110 -2.85 15.09 25.89
C GLY A 110 -3.00 13.84 25.03
N LEU A 111 -2.54 12.74 25.61
CA LEU A 111 -2.61 11.41 25.02
C LEU A 111 -4.05 10.91 25.01
N ASN A 112 -4.58 10.70 23.83
CA ASN A 112 -5.86 10.04 23.57
C ASN A 112 -5.82 9.40 22.16
N GLU A 113 -6.76 8.51 21.85
CA GLU A 113 -6.83 7.82 20.56
C GLU A 113 -6.79 8.77 19.37
N LYS A 114 -7.62 9.84 19.40
CA LYS A 114 -7.70 10.81 18.32
C LYS A 114 -6.36 11.50 18.05
N ASN A 115 -5.64 11.90 19.09
CA ASN A 115 -4.38 12.59 18.94
C ASN A 115 -3.26 11.65 18.50
N ILE A 116 -3.25 10.41 18.99
CA ILE A 116 -2.29 9.36 18.58
C ILE A 116 -2.46 9.06 17.10
N THR A 117 -3.68 8.77 16.66
CA THR A 117 -3.96 8.43 15.25
C THR A 117 -3.75 9.63 14.34
N ASN A 118 -4.08 10.86 14.79
CA ASN A 118 -3.77 12.07 14.06
C ASN A 118 -2.26 12.27 13.89
N ALA A 119 -1.46 12.05 14.94
CA ALA A 119 -0.01 12.19 14.86
C ALA A 119 0.62 11.18 13.88
N ILE A 120 0.08 9.98 13.78
CA ILE A 120 0.48 8.97 12.79
C ILE A 120 0.10 9.47 11.38
N GLN A 121 -1.15 9.87 11.17
CA GLN A 121 -1.62 10.44 9.90
C GLN A 121 -0.76 11.61 9.43
N GLU A 122 -0.45 12.58 10.30
CA GLU A 122 0.36 13.74 9.91
C GLU A 122 1.78 13.34 9.51
N PHE A 123 2.34 12.30 10.13
CA PHE A 123 3.59 11.73 9.67
C PHE A 123 3.45 11.04 8.31
N GLU A 124 2.44 10.20 8.11
CA GLU A 124 2.23 9.48 6.84
C GLU A 124 1.98 10.43 5.67
N LYS A 125 1.32 11.58 5.88
CA LYS A 125 1.19 12.65 4.88
C LYS A 125 2.54 13.20 4.39
N THR A 126 3.62 13.04 5.15
CA THR A 126 4.97 13.43 4.72
C THR A 126 5.69 12.37 3.89
N LEU A 127 5.13 11.16 3.77
CA LEU A 127 5.72 10.04 3.04
C LEU A 127 5.42 10.14 1.54
N LEU A 128 5.84 11.23 0.92
CA LEU A 128 5.62 11.50 -0.50
C LEU A 128 6.88 11.24 -1.30
N THR A 129 6.72 10.66 -2.49
CA THR A 129 7.83 10.32 -3.38
C THR A 129 7.68 10.97 -4.76
N PRO A 130 7.86 12.29 -4.87
CA PRO A 130 7.88 12.99 -6.16
C PRO A 130 9.15 12.67 -6.97
N ASN A 131 9.27 13.32 -8.14
CA ASN A 131 10.47 13.36 -8.98
C ASN A 131 10.91 12.00 -9.54
N SER A 132 9.95 11.08 -9.77
CA SER A 132 10.25 9.87 -10.54
C SER A 132 10.79 10.23 -11.93
N ARG A 133 11.46 9.30 -12.62
CA ARG A 133 11.91 9.51 -14.00
C ARG A 133 10.73 9.86 -14.91
N PHE A 134 9.56 9.23 -14.70
CA PHE A 134 8.35 9.55 -15.42
C PHE A 134 7.83 10.96 -15.10
N ASP A 135 7.87 11.42 -13.84
CA ASP A 135 7.50 12.81 -13.50
C ASP A 135 8.36 13.82 -14.23
N ARG A 136 9.67 13.59 -14.32
CA ARG A 136 10.60 14.46 -15.04
C ARG A 136 10.30 14.48 -16.53
N TYR A 137 9.99 13.32 -17.11
CA TYR A 137 9.56 13.22 -18.51
C TYR A 137 8.29 14.04 -18.78
N LEU A 138 7.27 13.93 -17.91
CA LEU A 138 6.04 14.71 -18.03
C LEU A 138 6.28 16.21 -17.88
N LYS A 139 7.27 16.62 -17.07
CA LYS A 139 7.71 18.01 -16.91
C LYS A 139 8.58 18.53 -18.05
N GLY A 140 8.81 17.73 -19.11
CA GLY A 140 9.49 18.13 -20.32
C GLY A 140 10.92 17.64 -20.49
N GLN A 141 11.51 16.96 -19.49
CA GLN A 141 12.82 16.32 -19.61
C GLN A 141 12.69 15.03 -20.42
N LYS A 142 12.76 15.12 -21.75
CA LYS A 142 12.46 14.03 -22.67
C LYS A 142 13.45 12.86 -22.60
N ASP A 143 14.64 13.06 -22.12
CA ASP A 143 15.71 12.08 -21.90
C ASP A 143 15.65 11.41 -20.52
N ALA A 144 14.67 11.73 -19.67
CA ALA A 144 14.50 11.12 -18.35
C ALA A 144 14.10 9.65 -18.42
N ILE A 145 13.48 9.23 -19.52
CA ILE A 145 13.11 7.84 -19.81
C ILE A 145 13.53 7.44 -21.20
N THR A 146 13.79 6.14 -21.40
CA THR A 146 14.26 5.58 -22.67
C THR A 146 13.13 5.38 -23.68
N ALA A 147 13.49 5.08 -24.95
CA ALA A 147 12.51 4.78 -25.99
C ALA A 147 11.65 3.54 -25.65
N ASP A 148 12.23 2.49 -25.04
CA ASP A 148 11.49 1.30 -24.62
C ASP A 148 10.52 1.60 -23.48
N GLU A 149 10.89 2.46 -22.51
CA GLU A 149 10.03 2.92 -21.44
C GLU A 149 8.87 3.80 -21.95
N ILE A 150 9.13 4.64 -22.97
CA ILE A 150 8.07 5.38 -23.69
C ILE A 150 7.13 4.42 -24.40
N ALA A 151 7.66 3.41 -25.10
CA ALA A 151 6.83 2.40 -25.75
C ALA A 151 6.00 1.60 -24.74
N GLY A 152 6.53 1.33 -23.56
CA GLY A 152 5.79 0.72 -22.43
C GLY A 152 4.65 1.61 -21.94
N TYR A 153 4.86 2.91 -21.82
CA TYR A 153 3.81 3.87 -21.48
C TYR A 153 2.72 3.95 -22.58
N ASP A 154 3.12 3.87 -23.85
CA ASP A 154 2.16 3.83 -24.96
C ASP A 154 1.33 2.53 -24.96
N LEU A 155 1.94 1.38 -24.63
CA LEU A 155 1.24 0.12 -24.44
C LEU A 155 0.28 0.18 -23.23
N PHE A 156 0.71 0.77 -22.10
CA PHE A 156 -0.13 0.98 -20.92
C PHE A 156 -1.40 1.77 -21.24
N LYS A 157 -1.30 2.78 -22.10
CA LYS A 157 -2.46 3.53 -22.63
C LYS A 157 -3.26 2.71 -23.65
N LYS A 158 -2.59 2.06 -24.61
CA LYS A 158 -3.22 1.25 -25.68
C LYS A 158 -4.10 0.13 -25.11
N TYR A 159 -3.68 -0.47 -24.00
CA TYR A 159 -4.38 -1.53 -23.31
C TYR A 159 -5.32 -1.03 -22.21
N ASP A 160 -5.68 0.25 -22.22
CA ASP A 160 -6.63 0.87 -21.29
C ASP A 160 -6.30 0.72 -19.80
N CYS A 161 -5.05 0.36 -19.44
CA CYS A 161 -4.61 0.27 -18.03
C CYS A 161 -4.82 1.62 -17.31
N ALA A 162 -4.61 2.73 -18.04
CA ALA A 162 -4.81 4.09 -17.55
C ALA A 162 -6.29 4.44 -17.27
N THR A 163 -7.25 3.57 -17.57
CA THR A 163 -8.67 3.79 -17.23
C THR A 163 -8.91 3.65 -15.73
N CYS A 164 -8.25 2.66 -15.09
CA CYS A 164 -8.35 2.41 -13.63
C CYS A 164 -7.15 3.00 -12.88
N HIS A 165 -5.95 2.92 -13.47
CA HIS A 165 -4.72 3.44 -12.89
C HIS A 165 -4.52 4.92 -13.27
N VAL A 166 -5.31 5.81 -12.64
CA VAL A 166 -5.36 7.26 -12.89
C VAL A 166 -4.84 8.07 -11.71
N GLY A 167 -4.71 9.39 -11.91
CA GLY A 167 -4.33 10.34 -10.88
C GLY A 167 -2.84 10.34 -10.56
N GLU A 168 -2.46 11.06 -9.50
CA GLU A 168 -1.06 11.37 -9.17
C GLU A 168 -0.23 10.14 -8.81
N ILE A 169 -0.89 9.09 -8.31
CA ILE A 169 -0.23 7.83 -7.93
C ILE A 169 -0.54 6.69 -8.90
N LEU A 170 -1.21 6.95 -10.02
CA LEU A 170 -1.67 5.97 -10.99
C LEU A 170 -2.50 4.85 -10.29
N GLY A 171 -3.55 5.26 -9.60
CA GLY A 171 -4.46 4.41 -8.80
C GLY A 171 -4.98 5.16 -7.58
N GLY A 172 -5.58 4.46 -6.63
CA GLY A 172 -6.06 5.01 -5.37
C GLY A 172 -7.32 5.87 -5.47
N GLN A 173 -8.05 5.83 -6.61
CA GLN A 173 -9.17 6.75 -6.87
C GLN A 173 -10.51 6.05 -7.12
N SER A 174 -10.53 4.73 -7.25
CA SER A 174 -11.75 3.93 -7.50
C SER A 174 -11.67 2.57 -6.84
N TYR A 175 -12.82 1.88 -6.85
CA TYR A 175 -12.92 0.45 -6.59
C TYR A 175 -13.19 -0.28 -7.89
N GLU A 176 -12.39 -1.30 -8.18
CA GLU A 176 -12.59 -2.11 -9.38
C GLU A 176 -12.72 -3.59 -9.05
N LEU A 177 -13.52 -4.28 -9.85
CA LEU A 177 -13.68 -5.73 -9.79
C LEU A 177 -12.39 -6.38 -10.32
N ILE A 178 -11.79 -7.27 -9.52
CA ILE A 178 -10.74 -8.13 -10.08
C ILE A 178 -11.39 -9.29 -10.84
N GLY A 179 -10.95 -9.51 -12.06
CA GLY A 179 -11.51 -10.59 -12.89
C GLY A 179 -12.73 -10.20 -13.72
N VAL A 180 -12.68 -9.06 -14.42
CA VAL A 180 -13.77 -8.58 -15.29
C VAL A 180 -14.00 -9.50 -16.49
N GLN A 181 -12.91 -10.04 -17.08
CA GLN A 181 -12.97 -10.88 -18.29
C GLN A 181 -12.84 -12.38 -17.99
N HIS A 182 -12.03 -12.73 -16.99
CA HIS A 182 -11.85 -14.10 -16.51
C HIS A 182 -11.91 -14.12 -15.01
N ASP A 183 -12.46 -15.19 -14.44
CA ASP A 183 -12.60 -15.33 -12.99
C ASP A 183 -11.23 -15.62 -12.35
N TYR A 184 -10.65 -14.58 -11.71
CA TYR A 184 -9.37 -14.67 -11.02
C TYR A 184 -9.39 -15.71 -9.90
N PHE A 185 -10.49 -15.76 -9.13
CA PHE A 185 -10.58 -16.63 -7.95
C PHE A 185 -10.82 -18.09 -8.34
N ALA A 186 -11.55 -18.35 -9.42
CA ALA A 186 -11.72 -19.70 -9.95
C ALA A 186 -10.41 -20.28 -10.50
N ASP A 187 -9.58 -19.44 -11.14
CA ASP A 187 -8.28 -19.85 -11.69
C ASP A 187 -7.18 -19.99 -10.62
N ARG A 188 -7.31 -19.25 -9.51
CA ARG A 188 -6.37 -19.30 -8.39
C ARG A 188 -6.55 -20.61 -7.65
N GLN A 189 -5.51 -21.46 -7.60
CA GLN A 189 -5.52 -22.76 -6.93
C GLN A 189 -5.41 -22.62 -5.39
N ALA A 190 -6.15 -21.68 -4.80
CA ALA A 190 -6.19 -21.42 -3.36
C ALA A 190 -7.64 -21.32 -2.88
N GLU A 191 -7.88 -21.70 -1.64
CA GLU A 191 -9.18 -21.53 -1.01
C GLU A 191 -9.55 -20.05 -0.90
N MET A 192 -10.84 -19.76 -1.04
CA MET A 192 -11.40 -18.43 -0.83
C MET A 192 -11.28 -18.03 0.63
N THR A 193 -10.77 -16.83 0.87
CA THR A 193 -10.70 -16.22 2.21
C THR A 193 -11.78 -15.15 2.38
N GLU A 194 -12.00 -14.70 3.62
CA GLU A 194 -12.85 -13.56 3.89
C GLU A 194 -12.35 -12.28 3.19
N GLU A 195 -11.03 -12.14 3.05
CA GLU A 195 -10.40 -10.98 2.43
C GLU A 195 -10.68 -10.89 0.93
N ASP A 196 -10.88 -12.02 0.26
CA ASP A 196 -11.22 -12.09 -1.16
C ASP A 196 -12.57 -11.44 -1.50
N ASN A 197 -13.45 -11.28 -0.50
CA ASN A 197 -14.71 -10.57 -0.69
C ASN A 197 -14.53 -9.06 -0.95
N GLY A 198 -13.36 -8.48 -0.65
CA GLY A 198 -13.04 -7.08 -0.91
C GLY A 198 -14.07 -6.12 -0.28
N ARG A 199 -14.53 -5.13 -1.04
CA ARG A 199 -15.49 -4.10 -0.60
C ARG A 199 -16.80 -4.68 -0.06
N PHE A 200 -17.23 -5.85 -0.54
CA PHE A 200 -18.43 -6.54 -0.02
C PHE A 200 -18.36 -6.76 1.50
N LYS A 201 -17.19 -6.96 2.08
CA LYS A 201 -17.03 -7.10 3.54
C LYS A 201 -17.65 -5.92 4.30
N GLN A 202 -17.60 -4.73 3.72
CA GLN A 202 -18.08 -3.49 4.32
C GLN A 202 -19.53 -3.18 3.96
N THR A 203 -19.90 -3.34 2.69
CA THR A 203 -21.20 -2.89 2.18
C THR A 203 -22.29 -3.95 2.25
N LYS A 204 -21.90 -5.23 2.26
CA LYS A 204 -22.81 -6.40 2.09
C LYS A 204 -23.64 -6.36 0.82
N ALA A 205 -23.31 -5.44 -0.11
CA ALA A 205 -23.94 -5.34 -1.41
C ALA A 205 -23.24 -6.25 -2.42
N GLU A 206 -23.96 -7.16 -3.08
CA GLU A 206 -23.37 -8.16 -3.97
C GLU A 206 -22.57 -7.53 -5.13
N ARG A 207 -22.97 -6.36 -5.62
CA ARG A 207 -22.25 -5.61 -6.63
C ARG A 207 -20.81 -5.22 -6.22
N ASP A 208 -20.51 -5.23 -4.92
CA ASP A 208 -19.20 -4.85 -4.36
C ASP A 208 -18.30 -6.06 -4.08
N ARG A 209 -18.79 -7.29 -4.33
CA ARG A 209 -17.99 -8.51 -4.16
C ARG A 209 -16.80 -8.50 -5.10
N HIS A 210 -15.63 -8.87 -4.56
CA HIS A 210 -14.35 -8.90 -5.26
C HIS A 210 -13.91 -7.53 -5.83
N ARG A 211 -14.50 -6.43 -5.35
CA ARG A 211 -14.03 -5.09 -5.66
C ARG A 211 -13.02 -4.65 -4.62
N PHE A 212 -11.91 -4.13 -5.12
CA PHE A 212 -10.84 -3.60 -4.30
C PHE A 212 -10.52 -2.16 -4.71
N LYS A 213 -10.03 -1.37 -3.75
CA LYS A 213 -9.41 -0.10 -4.10
C LYS A 213 -8.28 -0.37 -5.08
N VAL A 214 -8.30 0.29 -6.23
CA VAL A 214 -7.20 0.20 -7.22
C VAL A 214 -5.90 0.67 -6.54
N PRO A 215 -4.87 -0.16 -6.45
CA PRO A 215 -3.62 0.25 -5.82
C PRO A 215 -2.89 1.28 -6.66
N GLY A 216 -2.17 2.21 -6.01
CA GLY A 216 -1.26 3.09 -6.71
C GLY A 216 -0.08 2.33 -7.30
N LEU A 217 0.42 2.80 -8.45
CA LEU A 217 1.57 2.19 -9.13
C LEU A 217 2.90 2.90 -8.87
N ARG A 218 2.90 4.04 -8.14
CA ARG A 218 4.16 4.66 -7.74
C ARG A 218 4.96 3.72 -6.85
N ASN A 219 6.27 3.64 -7.11
CA ASN A 219 7.22 2.77 -6.41
C ASN A 219 6.93 1.26 -6.54
N ILE A 220 6.08 0.86 -7.50
CA ILE A 220 5.59 -0.51 -7.62
C ILE A 220 6.73 -1.55 -7.74
N GLU A 221 7.86 -1.20 -8.35
CA GLU A 221 9.02 -2.10 -8.45
C GLU A 221 9.59 -2.52 -7.09
N LEU A 222 9.32 -1.75 -6.02
CA LEU A 222 9.87 -1.96 -4.68
C LEU A 222 8.92 -2.76 -3.77
N THR A 223 7.71 -3.12 -4.24
CA THR A 223 6.62 -3.57 -3.36
C THR A 223 6.12 -4.98 -3.67
N ALA A 224 6.95 -5.82 -4.31
CA ALA A 224 6.63 -7.24 -4.48
C ALA A 224 6.48 -7.94 -3.11
N PRO A 225 5.59 -8.97 -3.01
CA PRO A 225 4.71 -9.50 -4.03
C PRO A 225 3.43 -8.64 -4.22
N TYR A 226 2.68 -8.92 -5.28
CA TYR A 226 1.56 -8.08 -5.72
C TYR A 226 0.19 -8.70 -5.49
N PHE A 227 -0.86 -7.88 -5.65
CA PHE A 227 -2.27 -8.11 -5.36
C PHE A 227 -2.57 -8.18 -3.85
N HIS A 228 -3.87 -8.16 -3.51
CA HIS A 228 -4.32 -8.17 -2.11
C HIS A 228 -3.89 -9.44 -1.35
N ASP A 229 -3.69 -10.53 -2.08
CA ASP A 229 -3.30 -11.84 -1.56
C ASP A 229 -1.80 -12.15 -1.76
N GLY A 230 -1.02 -11.21 -2.32
CA GLY A 230 0.41 -11.39 -2.57
C GLY A 230 0.73 -12.55 -3.53
N SER A 231 -0.21 -12.97 -4.37
CA SER A 231 -0.08 -14.15 -5.22
C SER A 231 0.86 -13.96 -6.41
N MET A 232 1.10 -12.72 -6.84
CA MET A 232 1.98 -12.42 -7.97
C MET A 232 3.37 -12.05 -7.47
N ALA A 233 4.34 -12.94 -7.65
CA ALA A 233 5.69 -12.76 -7.12
C ALA A 233 6.49 -11.68 -7.85
N THR A 234 6.24 -11.50 -9.15
CA THR A 234 6.98 -10.55 -10.00
C THR A 234 6.06 -9.54 -10.69
N MET A 235 6.62 -8.40 -11.14
CA MET A 235 5.86 -7.45 -11.96
C MET A 235 5.40 -8.06 -13.27
N ASP A 236 6.19 -8.94 -13.87
CA ASP A 236 5.81 -9.68 -15.08
C ASP A 236 4.53 -10.48 -14.84
N ASP A 237 4.48 -11.24 -13.74
CA ASP A 237 3.29 -12.02 -13.35
C ASP A 237 2.08 -11.09 -13.14
N ALA A 238 2.28 -9.98 -12.43
CA ALA A 238 1.20 -9.01 -12.16
C ALA A 238 0.67 -8.36 -13.45
N VAL A 239 1.55 -7.96 -14.38
CA VAL A 239 1.15 -7.40 -15.69
C VAL A 239 0.40 -8.43 -16.52
N ARG A 240 0.86 -9.69 -16.58
CA ARG A 240 0.17 -10.77 -17.28
C ARG A 240 -1.18 -11.08 -16.67
N ALA A 241 -1.26 -11.14 -15.34
CA ALA A 241 -2.51 -11.37 -14.62
C ALA A 241 -3.51 -10.24 -14.91
N MET A 242 -3.08 -8.95 -14.86
CA MET A 242 -3.93 -7.83 -15.22
C MET A 242 -4.42 -7.94 -16.68
N ALA A 243 -3.54 -8.29 -17.64
CA ALA A 243 -3.93 -8.48 -19.03
C ALA A 243 -4.96 -9.61 -19.19
N LYS A 244 -4.74 -10.75 -18.56
CA LYS A 244 -5.65 -11.90 -18.62
C LYS A 244 -7.00 -11.58 -17.96
N TYR A 245 -6.97 -11.16 -16.70
CA TYR A 245 -8.19 -11.08 -15.89
C TYR A 245 -9.00 -9.80 -16.13
N GLN A 246 -8.35 -8.68 -16.45
CA GLN A 246 -9.07 -7.43 -16.71
C GLN A 246 -9.37 -7.19 -18.18
N LEU A 247 -8.51 -7.65 -19.10
CA LEU A 247 -8.64 -7.37 -20.53
C LEU A 247 -8.99 -8.61 -21.37
N GLY A 248 -8.82 -9.82 -20.84
CA GLY A 248 -9.07 -11.08 -21.54
C GLY A 248 -8.05 -11.37 -22.65
N ILE A 249 -6.81 -10.89 -22.51
CA ILE A 249 -5.75 -11.06 -23.52
C ILE A 249 -4.49 -11.65 -22.92
N ASP A 250 -3.76 -12.39 -23.74
CA ASP A 250 -2.40 -12.84 -23.45
C ASP A 250 -1.40 -11.88 -24.10
N LEU A 251 -0.66 -11.14 -23.27
CA LEU A 251 0.38 -10.23 -23.77
C LEU A 251 1.64 -11.02 -24.17
N PRO A 252 2.20 -10.75 -25.38
CA PRO A 252 3.50 -11.30 -25.75
C PRO A 252 4.61 -10.73 -24.85
N GLN A 253 5.63 -11.55 -24.55
CA GLN A 253 6.72 -11.17 -23.63
C GLN A 253 7.36 -9.80 -23.96
N PRO A 254 7.64 -9.44 -25.22
CA PRO A 254 8.23 -8.13 -25.49
C PRO A 254 7.35 -6.94 -25.13
N GLU A 255 6.03 -7.09 -25.05
CA GLU A 255 5.12 -6.03 -24.61
C GLU A 255 5.04 -5.99 -23.09
N VAL A 256 5.07 -7.15 -22.41
CA VAL A 256 5.21 -7.22 -20.94
C VAL A 256 6.50 -6.53 -20.50
N ASP A 257 7.64 -6.85 -21.13
CA ASP A 257 8.95 -6.25 -20.81
C ASP A 257 8.90 -4.72 -20.89
N LYS A 258 8.27 -4.16 -21.92
CA LYS A 258 8.14 -2.71 -22.10
C LYS A 258 7.22 -2.08 -21.04
N ILE A 259 6.08 -2.71 -20.74
CA ILE A 259 5.17 -2.21 -19.68
C ILE A 259 5.90 -2.24 -18.34
N VAL A 260 6.61 -3.33 -18.01
CA VAL A 260 7.43 -3.43 -16.79
C VAL A 260 8.53 -2.37 -16.76
N ALA A 261 9.21 -2.13 -17.90
CA ALA A 261 10.20 -1.06 -18.00
C ALA A 261 9.58 0.32 -17.70
N PHE A 262 8.39 0.60 -18.24
CA PHE A 262 7.64 1.81 -17.88
C PHE A 262 7.32 1.87 -16.39
N LEU A 263 6.78 0.82 -15.80
CA LEU A 263 6.41 0.79 -14.37
C LEU A 263 7.60 1.08 -13.45
N ARG A 264 8.81 0.64 -13.82
CA ARG A 264 10.06 0.96 -13.10
C ARG A 264 10.42 2.45 -13.13
N THR A 265 9.89 3.22 -14.07
CA THR A 265 10.11 4.67 -14.11
C THR A 265 9.31 5.45 -13.06
N LEU A 266 8.37 4.79 -12.37
CA LEU A 266 7.45 5.40 -11.42
C LEU A 266 8.02 5.50 -10.00
N THR A 267 9.24 5.00 -9.75
CA THR A 267 9.93 5.14 -8.47
C THR A 267 10.41 6.57 -8.29
N GLY A 268 9.95 7.19 -7.22
CA GLY A 268 10.24 8.59 -6.91
C GLY A 268 11.33 8.77 -5.86
N GLU A 269 11.45 10.00 -5.35
CA GLU A 269 12.45 10.38 -4.37
C GLU A 269 11.80 10.64 -3.00
N TYR A 270 12.37 10.07 -1.94
CA TYR A 270 12.01 10.41 -0.57
C TYR A 270 13.13 11.22 0.06
N LYS A 271 12.79 12.43 0.56
CA LYS A 271 13.77 13.39 1.13
C LYS A 271 14.95 13.67 0.18
N GLY A 272 14.67 13.81 -1.12
CA GLY A 272 15.67 14.13 -2.15
C GLY A 272 16.60 12.98 -2.53
N LYS A 273 16.28 11.75 -2.14
CA LYS A 273 17.02 10.55 -2.55
C LYS A 273 16.07 9.58 -3.24
N LEU A 274 16.55 8.95 -4.32
CA LEU A 274 15.78 7.89 -4.97
C LEU A 274 15.39 6.84 -3.93
N LEU A 275 14.10 6.51 -3.90
CA LEU A 275 13.61 5.46 -3.02
C LEU A 275 14.23 4.12 -3.46
N THR A 276 14.63 3.34 -2.50
CA THR A 276 15.19 2.00 -2.70
C THR A 276 14.55 1.00 -1.75
N ASN A 277 14.75 -0.27 -2.02
CA ASN A 277 14.34 -1.34 -1.15
C ASN A 277 15.57 -2.20 -0.79
N LYS A 278 15.98 -2.16 0.47
CA LYS A 278 17.19 -2.88 0.94
C LYS A 278 17.07 -4.41 0.82
N ASN A 279 15.84 -4.96 0.73
CA ASN A 279 15.60 -6.39 0.58
C ASN A 279 15.76 -6.87 -0.88
N MET A 280 15.88 -5.94 -1.83
CA MET A 280 15.96 -6.21 -3.27
C MET A 280 17.35 -5.91 -3.86
N ILE A 281 18.35 -5.60 -3.02
CA ILE A 281 19.73 -5.29 -3.39
C ILE A 281 20.60 -6.55 -3.32
#